data_a07af941ea69ea9da56481c56502c4eb
#
_entry.id   a07af941ea69ea9da56481c56502c4eb
#
_cell.length_a   1.000
_cell.length_b   1.000
_cell.length_c   1.000
_cell.angle_alpha   90.00
_cell.angle_beta   90.00
_cell.angle_gamma   90.00
#
_symmetry.space_group_name_H-M   'P 1'
#
loop_
_entity.id
_entity.type
_entity.pdbx_description
1 polymer ?
#
loop_
_entity_poly.entity_id
_entity_poly.type
_entity_poly.pdbx_seq_one_letter_code
_entity_poly.pdbx_strand_id
1 'polypeptide(L)'
;RVNERLILILNHMGLSFSDVRDDIFILARIGEDSTLMKFDRAGNGTLTPFWHDLEAEIIALQPAMVLIDTATDTFAGNPLDNQQVRFFIQTAFTSLAINHDLALCFLSHVSASGKASGSGTAGALAWRDRARVQIYMHRE
;
A
#
# COMPACT_ATOMS: atom_id res chain seq x y z
N ARG A 1 -15.56 -11.73 0.09
CA ARG A 1 -15.98 -10.30 -0.05
C ARG A 1 -15.14 -9.50 -1.06
N VAL A 2 -13.80 -9.63 -1.08
CA VAL A 2 -12.97 -8.97 -2.11
C VAL A 2 -13.32 -9.55 -3.49
N ASN A 3 -13.34 -10.86 -3.63
CA ASN A 3 -13.67 -11.52 -4.88
C ASN A 3 -15.09 -11.18 -5.37
N GLU A 4 -16.08 -11.07 -4.48
CA GLU A 4 -17.45 -10.68 -4.85
C GLU A 4 -17.49 -9.26 -5.44
N ARG A 5 -16.75 -8.31 -4.82
CA ARG A 5 -16.65 -6.94 -5.33
C ARG A 5 -15.92 -6.88 -6.66
N LEU A 6 -14.83 -7.65 -6.80
CA LEU A 6 -14.09 -7.75 -8.05
C LEU A 6 -14.98 -8.27 -9.18
N ILE A 7 -15.77 -9.33 -8.94
CA ILE A 7 -16.72 -9.86 -9.91
C ILE A 7 -17.73 -8.79 -10.34
N LEU A 8 -18.28 -8.01 -9.39
CA LEU A 8 -19.22 -6.93 -9.73
C LEU A 8 -18.59 -5.85 -10.61
N ILE A 9 -17.34 -5.46 -10.30
CA ILE A 9 -16.59 -4.48 -11.09
C ILE A 9 -16.32 -5.03 -12.50
N LEU A 10 -15.84 -6.27 -12.60
CA LEU A 10 -15.57 -6.92 -13.88
C LEU A 10 -16.83 -7.01 -14.75
N ASN A 11 -17.95 -7.44 -14.16
CA ASN A 11 -19.23 -7.49 -14.86
C ASN A 11 -19.66 -6.11 -15.39
N HIS A 12 -19.44 -5.05 -14.60
CA HIS A 12 -19.70 -3.68 -15.04
C HIS A 12 -18.82 -3.25 -16.22
N MET A 13 -17.59 -3.79 -16.28
CA MET A 13 -16.65 -3.55 -17.39
C MET A 13 -16.89 -4.49 -18.59
N GLY A 14 -17.86 -5.41 -18.53
CA GLY A 14 -18.10 -6.41 -19.56
C GLY A 14 -17.07 -7.54 -19.59
N LEU A 15 -16.36 -7.75 -18.46
CA LEU A 15 -15.35 -8.79 -18.28
C LEU A 15 -15.85 -9.88 -17.34
N SER A 16 -15.34 -11.09 -17.50
CA SER A 16 -15.50 -12.21 -16.57
C SER A 16 -14.24 -12.38 -15.71
N PHE A 17 -14.35 -13.11 -14.60
CA PHE A 17 -13.19 -13.42 -13.78
C PHE A 17 -12.14 -14.25 -14.53
N SER A 18 -12.56 -15.11 -15.47
CA SER A 18 -11.64 -15.90 -16.30
C SER A 18 -10.75 -15.04 -17.19
N ASP A 19 -11.19 -13.84 -17.56
CA ASP A 19 -10.43 -12.95 -18.44
C ASP A 19 -9.25 -12.27 -17.72
N VAL A 20 -9.25 -12.25 -16.37
CA VAL A 20 -8.25 -11.54 -15.54
C VAL A 20 -7.63 -12.42 -14.47
N ARG A 21 -7.97 -13.70 -14.38
CA ARG A 21 -7.54 -14.57 -13.28
C ARG A 21 -6.02 -14.77 -13.23
N ASP A 22 -5.36 -14.68 -14.36
CA ASP A 22 -3.92 -14.87 -14.50
C ASP A 22 -3.16 -13.53 -14.37
N ASP A 23 -3.90 -12.39 -14.30
CA ASP A 23 -3.35 -11.03 -14.19
C ASP A 23 -3.57 -10.41 -12.80
N ILE A 24 -4.49 -10.96 -11.98
CA ILE A 24 -4.82 -10.42 -10.66
C ILE A 24 -4.52 -11.45 -9.57
N PHE A 25 -3.53 -11.12 -8.73
CA PHE A 25 -3.15 -11.93 -7.58
C PHE A 25 -3.55 -11.23 -6.29
N ILE A 26 -4.26 -11.93 -5.40
CA ILE A 26 -4.73 -11.37 -4.13
C ILE A 26 -4.04 -12.06 -2.98
N LEU A 27 -3.14 -11.35 -2.30
CA LEU A 27 -2.51 -11.79 -1.08
C LEU A 27 -3.35 -11.33 0.12
N ALA A 28 -4.24 -12.21 0.59
CA ALA A 28 -5.11 -11.91 1.73
C ALA A 28 -4.40 -12.21 3.05
N ARG A 29 -4.21 -11.18 3.88
CA ARG A 29 -3.52 -11.27 5.17
C ARG A 29 -4.44 -10.96 6.37
N ILE A 30 -5.70 -11.34 6.29
CA ILE A 30 -6.68 -11.06 7.34
C ILE A 30 -6.33 -11.80 8.63
N GLY A 31 -6.05 -11.03 9.68
CA GLY A 31 -5.70 -11.59 11.00
C GLY A 31 -4.22 -11.93 11.17
N GLU A 32 -3.38 -11.59 10.19
CA GLU A 32 -1.93 -11.80 10.25
C GLU A 32 -1.18 -10.47 10.41
N ASP A 33 0.05 -10.52 10.95
CA ASP A 33 0.94 -9.35 10.99
C ASP A 33 1.42 -9.01 9.57
N SER A 34 0.92 -7.89 9.04
CA SER A 34 1.27 -7.39 7.71
C SER A 34 2.34 -6.31 7.76
N THR A 35 3.00 -6.12 8.90
CA THR A 35 4.04 -5.12 9.07
C THR A 35 5.24 -5.39 8.15
N LEU A 36 5.59 -4.41 7.31
CA LEU A 36 6.76 -4.48 6.43
C LEU A 36 8.02 -3.89 7.07
N MET A 37 7.85 -2.95 8.02
CA MET A 37 8.96 -2.32 8.75
C MET A 37 8.59 -2.05 10.19
N LYS A 38 9.53 -2.37 11.10
CA LYS A 38 9.46 -2.04 12.54
C LYS A 38 10.53 -1.02 12.90
N PHE A 39 10.25 -0.20 13.92
CA PHE A 39 11.17 0.80 14.44
C PHE A 39 11.56 0.46 15.89
N ASP A 40 12.83 0.62 16.21
CA ASP A 40 13.32 0.54 17.57
C ASP A 40 13.05 1.85 18.34
N ARG A 41 13.43 1.86 19.64
CA ARG A 41 13.28 3.04 20.49
C ARG A 41 14.13 4.24 20.06
N ALA A 42 15.20 4.01 19.31
CA ALA A 42 16.06 5.05 18.77
C ALA A 42 15.57 5.59 17.41
N GLY A 43 14.48 5.01 16.86
CA GLY A 43 13.90 5.40 15.59
C GLY A 43 14.54 4.74 14.37
N ASN A 44 15.37 3.71 14.56
CA ASN A 44 15.94 2.96 13.43
C ASN A 44 14.92 1.97 12.89
N GLY A 45 14.65 2.05 11.60
CA GLY A 45 13.73 1.16 10.91
C GLY A 45 14.43 -0.11 10.40
N THR A 46 13.77 -1.26 10.54
CA THR A 46 14.24 -2.55 10.05
C THR A 46 13.12 -3.23 9.27
N LEU A 47 13.41 -3.72 8.07
CA LEU A 47 12.50 -4.52 7.27
C LEU A 47 12.20 -5.85 7.98
N THR A 48 10.96 -6.30 7.88
CA THR A 48 10.50 -7.54 8.53
C THR A 48 10.73 -8.75 7.60
N PRO A 49 10.67 -9.98 8.12
CA PRO A 49 10.63 -11.17 7.26
C PRO A 49 9.51 -11.13 6.22
N PHE A 50 8.34 -10.59 6.57
CA PHE A 50 7.23 -10.46 5.63
C PHE A 50 7.53 -9.52 4.45
N TRP A 51 8.36 -8.50 4.62
CA TRP A 51 8.81 -7.67 3.49
C TRP A 51 9.61 -8.51 2.49
N HIS A 52 10.49 -9.39 2.98
CA HIS A 52 11.29 -10.30 2.12
C HIS A 52 10.40 -11.36 1.44
N ASP A 53 9.39 -11.87 2.14
CA ASP A 53 8.42 -12.79 1.55
C ASP A 53 7.62 -12.10 0.43
N LEU A 54 7.18 -10.85 0.66
CA LEU A 54 6.51 -10.05 -0.37
C LEU A 54 7.42 -9.77 -1.58
N GLU A 55 8.68 -9.45 -1.35
CA GLU A 55 9.66 -9.26 -2.43
C GLU A 55 9.86 -10.55 -3.23
N ALA A 56 9.93 -11.71 -2.58
CA ALA A 56 10.03 -13.00 -3.24
C ALA A 56 8.80 -13.30 -4.12
N GLU A 57 7.58 -12.99 -3.66
CA GLU A 57 6.36 -13.09 -4.46
C GLU A 57 6.39 -12.14 -5.67
N ILE A 58 6.84 -10.90 -5.49
CA ILE A 58 7.00 -9.93 -6.57
C ILE A 58 7.98 -10.46 -7.63
N ILE A 59 9.11 -11.05 -7.22
CA ILE A 59 10.08 -11.65 -8.13
C ILE A 59 9.46 -12.81 -8.92
N ALA A 60 8.67 -13.67 -8.25
CA ALA A 60 8.04 -14.81 -8.87
C ALA A 60 6.92 -14.44 -9.86
N LEU A 61 6.10 -13.44 -9.51
CA LEU A 61 4.93 -13.03 -10.28
C LEU A 61 5.23 -11.96 -11.32
N GLN A 62 6.28 -11.17 -11.13
CA GLN A 62 6.67 -10.02 -11.97
C GLN A 62 5.49 -9.08 -12.29
N PRO A 63 4.74 -8.60 -11.29
CA PRO A 63 3.57 -7.78 -11.53
C PRO A 63 3.95 -6.40 -12.06
N ALA A 64 3.15 -5.84 -12.98
CA ALA A 64 3.29 -4.46 -13.42
C ALA A 64 2.90 -3.45 -12.33
N MET A 65 2.03 -3.86 -11.38
CA MET A 65 1.55 -3.02 -10.29
C MET A 65 1.37 -3.83 -9.01
N VAL A 66 1.72 -3.23 -7.87
CA VAL A 66 1.39 -3.71 -6.52
C VAL A 66 0.49 -2.69 -5.84
N LEU A 67 -0.65 -3.15 -5.32
CA LEU A 67 -1.59 -2.34 -4.54
C LEU A 67 -1.57 -2.80 -3.08
N ILE A 68 -1.29 -1.88 -2.15
CA ILE A 68 -1.27 -2.13 -0.71
C ILE A 68 -2.46 -1.46 -0.03
N ASP A 69 -3.32 -2.26 0.60
CA ASP A 69 -4.50 -1.81 1.34
C ASP A 69 -4.45 -2.34 2.80
N THR A 70 -3.98 -1.53 3.74
CA THR A 70 -3.59 -0.13 3.71
C THR A 70 -2.10 0.04 4.06
N ALA A 71 -1.53 1.21 3.69
CA ALA A 71 -0.14 1.54 4.05
C ALA A 71 0.10 1.58 5.56
N THR A 72 -0.89 2.04 6.35
CA THR A 72 -0.79 2.11 7.81
C THR A 72 -0.70 0.75 8.47
N ASP A 73 -1.30 -0.29 7.90
CA ASP A 73 -1.24 -1.65 8.42
C ASP A 73 0.13 -2.31 8.19
N THR A 74 0.91 -1.76 7.27
CA THR A 74 2.26 -2.25 6.94
C THR A 74 3.39 -1.49 7.66
N PHE A 75 3.04 -0.49 8.49
CA PHE A 75 3.98 0.43 9.14
C PHE A 75 3.87 0.39 10.65
N ALA A 76 4.87 -0.12 11.36
CA ALA A 76 4.91 -0.16 12.82
C ALA A 76 5.77 0.94 13.43
N GLY A 77 5.64 2.18 12.93
CA GLY A 77 6.26 3.38 13.45
C GLY A 77 5.23 4.41 13.93
N ASN A 78 5.69 5.61 14.22
CA ASN A 78 4.80 6.73 14.51
C ASN A 78 4.28 7.36 13.19
N PRO A 79 2.98 7.24 12.86
CA PRO A 79 2.44 7.73 11.59
C PRO A 79 2.41 9.27 11.49
N LEU A 80 2.71 9.98 12.58
CA LEU A 80 2.85 11.44 12.61
C LEU A 80 4.31 11.90 12.48
N ASP A 81 5.28 10.99 12.57
CA ASP A 81 6.70 11.28 12.42
C ASP A 81 7.11 11.27 10.95
N ASN A 82 7.38 12.46 10.40
CA ASN A 82 7.78 12.63 9.01
C ASN A 82 9.07 11.86 8.65
N GLN A 83 10.00 11.73 9.58
CA GLN A 83 11.27 11.06 9.33
C GLN A 83 11.07 9.54 9.20
N GLN A 84 10.33 8.94 10.13
CA GLN A 84 10.03 7.51 10.08
C GLN A 84 9.19 7.16 8.85
N VAL A 85 8.15 7.94 8.55
CA VAL A 85 7.31 7.73 7.36
C VAL A 85 8.13 7.86 6.08
N ARG A 86 8.99 8.87 5.98
CA ARG A 86 9.89 9.04 4.83
C ARG A 86 10.82 7.86 4.65
N PHE A 87 11.45 7.42 5.73
CA PHE A 87 12.35 6.28 5.70
C PHE A 87 11.62 4.99 5.28
N PHE A 88 10.43 4.76 5.83
CA PHE A 88 9.60 3.62 5.46
C PHE A 88 9.24 3.62 3.98
N ILE A 89 8.68 4.70 3.45
CA ILE A 89 8.29 4.78 2.04
C ILE A 89 9.50 4.56 1.13
N GLN A 90 10.64 5.16 1.47
CA GLN A 90 11.85 5.02 0.67
C GLN A 90 12.39 3.59 0.71
N THR A 91 12.45 2.97 1.90
CA THR A 91 13.12 1.67 2.09
C THR A 91 12.20 0.50 1.78
N ALA A 92 10.90 0.60 2.12
CA ALA A 92 9.98 -0.52 1.92
C ALA A 92 9.24 -0.46 0.57
N PHE A 93 8.79 0.73 0.14
CA PHE A 93 7.96 0.86 -1.06
C PHE A 93 8.76 1.27 -2.30
N THR A 94 9.54 2.34 -2.20
CA THR A 94 10.30 2.84 -3.35
C THR A 94 11.35 1.85 -3.82
N SER A 95 11.97 1.10 -2.90
CA SER A 95 12.93 0.06 -3.26
C SER A 95 12.28 -1.05 -4.10
N LEU A 96 11.09 -1.53 -3.70
CA LEU A 96 10.35 -2.53 -4.50
C LEU A 96 10.01 -1.99 -5.88
N ALA A 97 9.49 -0.75 -5.95
CA ALA A 97 9.10 -0.15 -7.22
C ALA A 97 10.29 0.01 -8.19
N ILE A 98 11.45 0.44 -7.70
CA ILE A 98 12.64 0.66 -8.52
C ILE A 98 13.33 -0.66 -8.88
N ASN A 99 13.53 -1.54 -7.88
CA ASN A 99 14.29 -2.77 -8.10
C ASN A 99 13.57 -3.76 -9.02
N HIS A 100 12.24 -3.71 -9.07
CA HIS A 100 11.43 -4.65 -9.83
C HIS A 100 10.64 -3.99 -10.98
N ASP A 101 10.91 -2.72 -11.30
CA ASP A 101 10.29 -1.95 -12.40
C ASP A 101 8.76 -2.02 -12.39
N LEU A 102 8.16 -1.80 -11.21
CA LEU A 102 6.72 -1.86 -11.01
C LEU A 102 6.12 -0.53 -10.54
N ALA A 103 4.82 -0.34 -10.77
CA ALA A 103 4.06 0.72 -10.12
C ALA A 103 3.61 0.27 -8.73
N LEU A 104 3.95 1.04 -7.68
CA LEU A 104 3.45 0.78 -6.33
C LEU A 104 2.38 1.80 -5.97
N CYS A 105 1.19 1.32 -5.68
CA CYS A 105 0.06 2.11 -5.19
C CYS A 105 -0.25 1.68 -3.76
N PHE A 106 -0.52 2.64 -2.88
CA PHE A 106 -0.98 2.34 -1.53
C PHE A 106 -2.19 3.18 -1.15
N LEU A 107 -3.09 2.56 -0.39
CA LEU A 107 -4.27 3.21 0.15
C LEU A 107 -3.98 3.73 1.55
N SER A 108 -4.60 4.86 1.90
CA SER A 108 -4.56 5.44 3.24
C SER A 108 -5.92 6.03 3.59
N HIS A 109 -6.33 5.85 4.84
CA HIS A 109 -7.54 6.49 5.34
C HIS A 109 -7.29 7.97 5.62
N VAL A 110 -8.20 8.81 5.17
CA VAL A 110 -8.14 10.25 5.42
C VAL A 110 -8.45 10.55 6.88
N SER A 111 -7.66 11.39 7.52
CA SER A 111 -7.91 11.87 8.88
C SER A 111 -9.18 12.74 8.96
N ALA A 112 -9.75 12.89 10.15
CA ALA A 112 -10.90 13.77 10.35
C ALA A 112 -10.63 15.23 9.91
N SER A 113 -9.42 15.75 10.21
CA SER A 113 -8.97 17.06 9.76
C SER A 113 -8.78 17.15 8.24
N GLY A 114 -8.23 16.08 7.63
CA GLY A 114 -8.08 16.00 6.18
C GLY A 114 -9.42 15.96 5.44
N LYS A 115 -10.44 15.33 6.04
CA LYS A 115 -11.83 15.37 5.52
C LYS A 115 -12.42 16.77 5.65
N ALA A 116 -12.32 17.40 6.83
CA ALA A 116 -12.88 18.71 7.10
C ALA A 116 -12.27 19.82 6.22
N SER A 117 -10.98 19.75 5.92
CA SER A 117 -10.28 20.70 5.05
C SER A 117 -10.39 20.40 3.56
N GLY A 118 -10.92 19.23 3.18
CA GLY A 118 -10.94 18.78 1.79
C GLY A 118 -9.56 18.41 1.21
N SER A 119 -8.52 18.37 2.08
CA SER A 119 -7.14 18.11 1.63
C SER A 119 -6.87 16.64 1.34
N GLY A 120 -7.72 15.71 1.83
CA GLY A 120 -7.52 14.27 1.69
C GLY A 120 -6.29 13.74 2.43
N THR A 121 -5.71 14.49 3.39
CA THR A 121 -4.48 14.11 4.08
C THR A 121 -4.74 13.25 5.30
N ALA A 122 -3.78 12.40 5.66
CA ALA A 122 -3.76 11.61 6.87
C ALA A 122 -2.33 11.53 7.43
N GLY A 123 -2.19 11.70 8.75
CA GLY A 123 -0.90 11.57 9.42
C GLY A 123 0.14 12.61 9.00
N ALA A 124 1.39 12.19 8.92
CA ALA A 124 2.49 13.04 8.52
C ALA A 124 2.40 13.47 7.05
N LEU A 125 2.90 14.67 6.74
CA LEU A 125 2.96 15.16 5.35
C LEU A 125 3.75 14.24 4.42
N ALA A 126 4.72 13.50 4.96
CA ALA A 126 5.56 12.59 4.20
C ALA A 126 4.77 11.49 3.47
N TRP A 127 3.59 11.09 3.96
CA TRP A 127 2.73 10.14 3.25
C TRP A 127 2.32 10.66 1.88
N ARG A 128 2.02 11.95 1.78
CA ARG A 128 1.65 12.62 0.55
C ARG A 128 2.88 13.00 -0.28
N ASP A 129 3.85 13.65 0.36
CA ASP A 129 4.96 14.31 -0.34
C ASP A 129 5.95 13.30 -0.96
N ARG A 130 5.85 12.02 -0.59
CA ARG A 130 6.64 10.92 -1.15
C ARG A 130 5.93 10.17 -2.26
N ALA A 131 4.63 10.37 -2.46
CA ALA A 131 3.90 9.85 -3.60
C ALA A 131 4.08 10.76 -4.81
N ARG A 132 4.28 10.19 -6.00
CA ARG A 132 4.34 10.96 -7.25
C ARG A 132 2.99 11.51 -7.67
N VAL A 133 1.93 10.76 -7.32
CA VAL A 133 0.54 11.10 -7.62
C VAL A 133 -0.29 10.80 -6.38
N GLN A 134 -1.21 11.69 -6.05
CA GLN A 134 -2.21 11.48 -5.02
C GLN A 134 -3.60 11.58 -5.65
N ILE A 135 -4.44 10.59 -5.38
CA ILE A 135 -5.85 10.60 -5.77
C ILE A 135 -6.66 10.61 -4.48
N TYR A 136 -7.50 11.63 -4.32
CA TYR A 136 -8.44 11.72 -3.21
C TYR A 136 -9.85 11.41 -3.71
N MET A 137 -10.43 10.34 -3.19
CA MET A 137 -11.81 9.96 -3.46
C MET A 137 -12.70 10.34 -2.29
N HIS A 138 -13.75 11.12 -2.54
CA HIS A 138 -14.76 11.44 -1.54
C HIS A 138 -16.15 11.08 -2.09
N ARG A 139 -17.05 10.80 -1.18
CA ARG A 139 -18.45 10.55 -1.52
C ARG A 139 -19.20 11.89 -1.42
N GLU A 140 -19.91 12.24 -2.49
CA GLU A 140 -20.88 13.33 -2.46
C GLU A 140 -22.11 12.96 -1.63
#